data_5dd274dacc58c09ef1270625a6e9a169
#
_entry.id   5dd274dacc58c09ef1270625a6e9a169
#
_cell.length_a   1.000
_cell.length_b   1.000
_cell.length_c   1.000
_cell.angle_alpha   90.00
_cell.angle_beta   90.00
_cell.angle_gamma   90.00
#
_symmetry.space_group_name_H-M   'P 1'
#
loop_
_entity.id
_entity.type
_entity.pdbx_description
1 polymer ?
#
loop_
_entity_poly.entity_id
_entity_poly.type
_entity_poly.pdbx_seq_one_letter_code
_entity_poly.pdbx_strand_id
1 'polypeptide(L)'
;MDEIQSPSDEAAESDLNLGDLNLDDLNLDPTDLTSLDYDSQDSDLKGDTLREECGVFGIFGHPDAAAITALGLHALQHRGQEAAGIVSFDRGRFHSERRLGLVGDTFSRREVIDRLPGTSAVGHVRYSTTGETILRNVQPLFAELNAGGFAVGHNGNLTNGLTLRRELVRNGAMMQSTTDTEVILHLVAQSKRNRFIDRFIESLRAIEGAYSLVSLTNKKLIGARDPLGIRPLVLGELDGCPILASETCALDIIGAKYVRDVEPGEVIVFDEQGAQSHKPFPPKPPRPCIFEYIYFSRPDSIVGGRSVYEVRKAFGAQLARESHVEIDVVVPVPDSGVPAAVGYSQHSGVPFELGIIRNHYVGRTFIQPTQSVRELGVRMKHNANRAAIEGKRIILIDDSLVRGTTSKKIVRMMRDAGAREVHFRLASPPIIHPDYYGIDLPDRGGLLAATHNLEEMRDIIGADSLAFLSIDGMYRAMGEPGRDPLNPKFADHCFTGVYPTHLTDHTQHEPQPRQLSLLAEAS
;
A
#
# COMPACT_ATOMS: atom_id res chain seq x y z
N MET A 1 69.61 -2.65 -21.41
CA MET A 1 69.56 -1.32 -21.96
C MET A 1 68.09 -0.97 -22.09
N ASP A 2 67.40 -0.21 -21.28
CA ASP A 2 67.77 0.68 -20.18
C ASP A 2 66.73 0.47 -19.03
N GLU A 3 67.28 0.52 -17.84
CA GLU A 3 66.56 0.62 -16.57
C GLU A 3 65.85 1.96 -16.47
N ILE A 4 64.59 1.96 -16.00
CA ILE A 4 63.95 3.16 -15.42
C ILE A 4 63.51 2.82 -14.00
N GLN A 5 64.19 3.49 -13.07
CA GLN A 5 63.99 3.47 -11.63
C GLN A 5 62.61 4.03 -11.25
N SER A 6 62.00 3.40 -10.24
CA SER A 6 60.89 3.93 -9.47
C SER A 6 61.36 4.91 -8.38
N PRO A 7 60.66 6.00 -8.10
CA PRO A 7 60.86 6.77 -6.88
C PRO A 7 60.03 6.21 -5.74
N SER A 8 60.68 6.11 -4.58
CA SER A 8 60.10 5.89 -3.26
C SER A 8 59.37 7.13 -2.77
N ASP A 9 58.12 6.99 -2.34
CA ASP A 9 57.43 8.01 -1.56
C ASP A 9 57.15 7.50 -0.15
N GLU A 10 57.85 8.14 0.78
CA GLU A 10 57.51 8.20 2.19
C GLU A 10 56.25 9.07 2.35
N ALA A 11 55.14 8.48 2.82
CA ALA A 11 53.99 9.21 3.32
C ALA A 11 53.87 8.96 4.83
N ALA A 12 54.02 10.04 5.57
CA ALA A 12 53.92 10.09 7.03
C ALA A 12 52.53 9.68 7.53
N GLU A 13 52.49 8.68 8.39
CA GLU A 13 51.36 8.36 9.26
C GLU A 13 51.24 9.47 10.32
N SER A 14 50.15 10.22 10.32
CA SER A 14 49.75 11.07 11.44
C SER A 14 48.77 10.28 12.31
N ASP A 15 49.26 9.73 13.40
CA ASP A 15 48.50 9.18 14.50
C ASP A 15 47.62 10.28 15.14
N LEU A 16 46.32 10.23 14.92
CA LEU A 16 45.34 10.97 15.71
C LEU A 16 44.98 10.12 16.94
N ASN A 17 45.57 10.50 18.05
CA ASN A 17 45.37 9.93 19.38
C ASN A 17 43.98 10.39 19.92
N LEU A 18 43.02 9.48 19.95
CA LEU A 18 41.63 9.70 20.43
C LEU A 18 41.50 9.57 21.97
N GLY A 19 42.57 9.79 22.72
CA GLY A 19 42.65 9.50 24.15
C GLY A 19 42.31 10.62 25.14
N ASP A 20 42.07 11.86 24.72
CA ASP A 20 41.92 13.01 25.63
C ASP A 20 40.70 13.91 25.32
N LEU A 21 39.52 13.34 25.16
CA LEU A 21 38.28 14.10 25.24
C LEU A 21 37.64 13.86 26.61
N ASN A 22 37.87 14.80 27.52
CA ASN A 22 37.23 14.84 28.83
C ASN A 22 35.76 15.30 28.64
N LEU A 23 34.80 14.39 28.89
CA LEU A 23 33.38 14.63 28.73
C LEU A 23 32.77 15.61 29.77
N ASP A 24 33.56 16.05 30.74
CA ASP A 24 33.12 16.96 31.81
C ASP A 24 33.16 18.45 31.42
N ASP A 25 33.70 18.82 30.26
CA ASP A 25 33.78 20.21 29.78
C ASP A 25 32.60 20.67 28.91
N LEU A 26 31.63 19.78 28.63
CA LEU A 26 30.38 20.13 27.99
C LEU A 26 29.33 20.44 29.05
N ASN A 27 29.24 21.70 29.44
CA ASN A 27 28.24 22.23 30.35
C ASN A 27 26.85 22.21 29.66
N LEU A 28 26.26 21.01 29.50
CA LEU A 28 24.91 20.81 28.98
C LEU A 28 23.95 20.66 30.17
N ASP A 29 23.08 21.64 30.34
CA ASP A 29 21.99 21.58 31.32
C ASP A 29 21.08 20.38 31.01
N PRO A 30 20.87 19.45 31.97
CA PRO A 30 20.00 18.30 31.76
C PRO A 30 18.55 18.65 31.43
N THR A 31 18.14 19.92 31.57
CA THR A 31 16.79 20.39 31.26
C THR A 31 16.60 20.79 29.79
N ASP A 32 17.68 20.97 29.01
CA ASP A 32 17.60 21.30 27.58
C ASP A 32 17.30 20.09 26.67
N LEU A 33 17.31 18.87 27.19
CA LEU A 33 17.02 17.65 26.43
C LEU A 33 15.53 17.24 26.46
N THR A 34 14.68 17.95 27.17
CA THR A 34 13.24 17.62 27.30
C THR A 34 12.30 18.43 26.41
N SER A 35 12.81 19.34 25.58
CA SER A 35 12.01 20.18 24.67
C SER A 35 12.35 20.05 23.19
N LEU A 36 12.75 18.87 22.74
CA LEU A 36 12.69 18.54 21.34
C LEU A 36 11.25 18.06 21.04
N ASP A 37 10.38 19.02 20.76
CA ASP A 37 9.08 18.79 20.11
C ASP A 37 9.33 18.07 18.77
N TYR A 38 9.27 16.74 18.81
CA TYR A 38 9.43 15.86 17.64
C TYR A 38 8.18 15.79 16.77
N ASP A 39 7.14 16.57 17.06
CA ASP A 39 5.80 16.34 16.54
C ASP A 39 5.29 17.36 15.50
N SER A 40 6.07 18.36 15.07
CA SER A 40 5.52 19.38 14.16
C SER A 40 6.24 19.56 12.80
N GLN A 41 7.30 18.79 12.48
CA GLN A 41 8.04 18.98 11.23
C GLN A 41 8.01 17.80 10.25
N ASP A 42 7.32 16.71 10.57
CA ASP A 42 7.31 15.50 9.72
C ASP A 42 6.18 15.49 8.66
N SER A 43 5.28 16.50 8.66
CA SER A 43 4.20 16.59 7.68
C SER A 43 4.68 16.86 6.24
N ASP A 44 5.81 17.55 6.08
CA ASP A 44 6.38 17.87 4.76
C ASP A 44 7.19 16.72 4.13
N LEU A 45 7.51 15.68 4.89
CA LEU A 45 8.21 14.48 4.40
C LEU A 45 7.26 13.45 3.79
N LYS A 46 5.97 13.53 4.12
CA LYS A 46 4.92 12.67 3.54
C LYS A 46 4.48 13.27 2.21
N GLY A 47 5.03 12.77 1.11
CA GLY A 47 4.64 13.19 -0.25
C GLY A 47 3.14 13.03 -0.50
N ASP A 48 2.66 13.74 -1.53
CA ASP A 48 1.24 13.85 -1.95
C ASP A 48 0.72 12.59 -2.69
N THR A 49 1.50 11.53 -2.72
CA THR A 49 1.08 10.27 -3.34
C THR A 49 0.25 9.46 -2.36
N LEU A 50 -0.87 8.93 -2.83
CA LEU A 50 -1.58 7.84 -2.16
C LEU A 50 -0.56 6.80 -1.74
N ARG A 51 -0.60 6.41 -0.47
CA ARG A 51 0.32 5.43 0.05
C ARG A 51 -0.40 4.09 0.13
N GLU A 52 0.36 3.08 -0.18
CA GLU A 52 -0.06 1.78 -0.64
C GLU A 52 -0.64 0.92 0.47
N GLU A 53 -1.48 -0.01 0.06
CA GLU A 53 -2.05 -1.07 0.88
C GLU A 53 -1.07 -2.24 0.96
N CYS A 54 -1.22 -3.07 2.01
CA CYS A 54 -0.49 -4.31 2.15
C CYS A 54 -0.81 -5.31 1.02
N GLY A 55 0.12 -6.24 0.75
CA GLY A 55 -0.07 -7.37 -0.16
C GLY A 55 0.16 -8.69 0.54
N VAL A 56 -0.67 -9.70 0.23
CA VAL A 56 -0.58 -11.06 0.78
C VAL A 56 -0.36 -12.08 -0.32
N PHE A 57 0.37 -13.14 0.01
CA PHE A 57 0.63 -14.28 -0.86
C PHE A 57 0.70 -15.56 -0.02
N GLY A 58 0.27 -16.69 -0.57
CA GLY A 58 0.43 -18.00 0.06
C GLY A 58 0.35 -19.13 -0.95
N ILE A 59 1.13 -20.18 -0.73
CA ILE A 59 1.17 -21.39 -1.56
C ILE A 59 1.19 -22.63 -0.66
N PHE A 60 0.57 -23.73 -1.11
CA PHE A 60 0.47 -24.98 -0.37
C PHE A 60 0.89 -26.17 -1.23
N GLY A 61 1.79 -27.00 -0.71
CA GLY A 61 2.19 -28.25 -1.32
C GLY A 61 3.34 -28.18 -2.34
N HIS A 62 3.96 -27.01 -2.55
CA HIS A 62 5.03 -26.84 -3.55
C HIS A 62 6.43 -26.95 -2.92
N PRO A 63 7.38 -27.69 -3.49
CA PRO A 63 8.72 -27.86 -2.92
C PRO A 63 9.50 -26.55 -2.74
N ASP A 64 9.31 -25.57 -3.63
CA ASP A 64 9.95 -24.24 -3.58
C ASP A 64 9.04 -23.16 -2.99
N ALA A 65 8.17 -23.51 -2.03
CA ALA A 65 7.13 -22.62 -1.52
C ALA A 65 7.64 -21.24 -1.07
N ALA A 66 8.76 -21.19 -0.35
CA ALA A 66 9.34 -19.92 0.13
C ALA A 66 9.88 -19.05 -1.01
N ALA A 67 10.54 -19.63 -2.00
CA ALA A 67 11.08 -18.91 -3.16
C ALA A 67 9.96 -18.35 -4.03
N ILE A 68 8.92 -19.13 -4.29
CA ILE A 68 7.73 -18.70 -5.04
C ILE A 68 7.00 -17.60 -4.27
N THR A 69 6.86 -17.73 -2.94
CA THR A 69 6.28 -16.68 -2.11
C THR A 69 7.08 -15.37 -2.21
N ALA A 70 8.42 -15.43 -2.20
CA ALA A 70 9.28 -14.27 -2.37
C ALA A 70 9.06 -13.59 -3.74
N LEU A 71 8.96 -14.36 -4.83
CA LEU A 71 8.66 -13.83 -6.17
C LEU A 71 7.26 -13.20 -6.25
N GLY A 72 6.24 -13.87 -5.69
CA GLY A 72 4.89 -13.33 -5.61
C GLY A 72 4.83 -12.02 -4.82
N LEU A 73 5.53 -11.94 -3.68
CA LEU A 73 5.64 -10.69 -2.90
C LEU A 73 6.41 -9.60 -3.65
N HIS A 74 7.43 -9.96 -4.43
CA HIS A 74 8.14 -9.00 -5.27
C HIS A 74 7.21 -8.39 -6.34
N ALA A 75 6.34 -9.17 -6.94
CA ALA A 75 5.31 -8.67 -7.85
C ALA A 75 4.31 -7.73 -7.14
N LEU A 76 4.05 -7.95 -5.86
CA LEU A 76 3.19 -7.15 -5.00
C LEU A 76 3.91 -5.98 -4.29
N GLN A 77 5.18 -5.71 -4.62
CA GLN A 77 6.00 -4.69 -3.95
C GLN A 77 5.40 -3.28 -4.01
N HIS A 78 4.62 -2.98 -5.04
CA HIS A 78 3.88 -1.71 -5.17
C HIS A 78 2.85 -1.52 -4.04
N ARG A 79 2.35 -2.60 -3.43
CA ARG A 79 1.38 -2.57 -2.31
C ARG A 79 2.04 -2.35 -0.95
N GLY A 80 3.36 -2.58 -0.81
CA GLY A 80 4.04 -2.37 0.46
C GLY A 80 5.55 -2.33 0.28
N GLN A 81 6.18 -1.24 0.69
CA GLN A 81 7.60 -0.98 0.47
C GLN A 81 8.39 -0.80 1.77
N GLU A 82 7.75 -0.88 2.93
CA GLU A 82 8.38 -0.60 4.22
C GLU A 82 8.96 -1.86 4.88
N ALA A 83 8.28 -2.99 4.69
CA ALA A 83 8.71 -4.25 5.28
C ALA A 83 8.11 -5.45 4.51
N ALA A 84 8.77 -6.59 4.64
CA ALA A 84 8.28 -7.87 4.11
C ALA A 84 8.58 -9.02 5.07
N GLY A 85 7.73 -10.03 5.03
CA GLY A 85 7.92 -11.24 5.82
C GLY A 85 7.37 -12.48 5.12
N ILE A 86 8.00 -13.61 5.41
CA ILE A 86 7.58 -14.94 4.95
C ILE A 86 7.60 -15.89 6.15
N VAL A 87 6.57 -16.71 6.26
CA VAL A 87 6.50 -17.83 7.20
C VAL A 87 6.28 -19.09 6.40
N SER A 88 7.13 -20.09 6.59
CA SER A 88 7.01 -21.43 6.00
C SER A 88 6.79 -22.50 7.07
N PHE A 89 6.32 -23.68 6.65
CA PHE A 89 6.11 -24.84 7.52
C PHE A 89 6.82 -26.06 6.97
N ASP A 90 7.69 -26.67 7.79
CA ASP A 90 8.40 -27.92 7.50
C ASP A 90 8.38 -28.85 8.69
N ARG A 91 7.97 -30.13 8.49
CA ARG A 91 8.10 -31.24 9.45
C ARG A 91 7.75 -30.89 10.89
N GLY A 92 6.63 -30.18 11.08
CA GLY A 92 6.14 -29.84 12.42
C GLY A 92 6.68 -28.51 12.98
N ARG A 93 7.49 -27.78 12.22
CA ARG A 93 8.08 -26.49 12.65
C ARG A 93 7.73 -25.38 11.69
N PHE A 94 7.48 -24.20 12.26
CA PHE A 94 7.35 -22.96 11.51
C PHE A 94 8.69 -22.23 11.47
N HIS A 95 9.02 -21.70 10.31
CA HIS A 95 10.20 -20.87 10.06
C HIS A 95 9.72 -19.49 9.63
N SER A 96 10.32 -18.44 10.15
CA SER A 96 9.89 -17.07 9.89
C SER A 96 11.08 -16.15 9.62
N GLU A 97 11.03 -15.43 8.51
CA GLU A 97 11.94 -14.33 8.20
C GLU A 97 11.12 -13.06 7.99
N ARG A 98 11.43 -12.01 8.75
CA ARG A 98 10.76 -10.71 8.69
C ARG A 98 11.82 -9.62 8.67
N ARG A 99 11.68 -8.65 7.76
CA ARG A 99 12.67 -7.58 7.56
C ARG A 99 11.98 -6.27 7.22
N LEU A 100 12.62 -5.17 7.61
CA LEU A 100 12.31 -3.84 7.10
C LEU A 100 12.98 -3.67 5.72
N GLY A 101 12.35 -2.90 4.83
CA GLY A 101 12.81 -2.66 3.46
C GLY A 101 12.09 -3.50 2.40
N LEU A 102 12.63 -3.49 1.20
CA LEU A 102 12.03 -4.15 0.05
C LEU A 102 12.25 -5.67 0.06
N VAL A 103 11.36 -6.39 -0.61
CA VAL A 103 11.46 -7.85 -0.82
C VAL A 103 12.79 -8.21 -1.46
N GLY A 104 13.18 -7.48 -2.53
CA GLY A 104 14.42 -7.72 -3.27
C GLY A 104 15.68 -7.54 -2.44
N ASP A 105 15.70 -6.66 -1.44
CA ASP A 105 16.88 -6.41 -0.60
C ASP A 105 17.22 -7.61 0.30
N THR A 106 16.23 -8.39 0.66
CA THR A 106 16.37 -9.49 1.62
C THR A 106 16.15 -10.85 1.00
N PHE A 107 15.02 -11.06 0.34
CA PHE A 107 14.58 -12.39 -0.11
C PHE A 107 15.15 -12.80 -1.48
N SER A 108 15.99 -11.98 -2.11
CA SER A 108 16.83 -12.36 -3.26
C SER A 108 18.04 -13.22 -2.86
N ARG A 109 18.37 -13.29 -1.57
CA ARG A 109 19.54 -14.03 -1.07
C ARG A 109 19.18 -15.48 -0.78
N ARG A 110 19.94 -16.40 -1.36
CA ARG A 110 19.73 -17.84 -1.19
C ARG A 110 19.74 -18.25 0.28
N GLU A 111 20.66 -17.71 1.07
CA GLU A 111 20.80 -18.05 2.49
C GLU A 111 19.56 -17.66 3.32
N VAL A 112 18.77 -16.67 2.87
CA VAL A 112 17.51 -16.29 3.51
C VAL A 112 16.42 -17.30 3.15
N ILE A 113 16.32 -17.67 1.88
CA ILE A 113 15.34 -18.68 1.42
C ILE A 113 15.64 -20.05 2.03
N ASP A 114 16.90 -20.45 2.14
CA ASP A 114 17.31 -21.74 2.74
C ASP A 114 16.93 -21.84 4.24
N ARG A 115 16.68 -20.71 4.93
CA ARG A 115 16.13 -20.69 6.31
C ARG A 115 14.62 -20.85 6.38
N LEU A 116 13.94 -20.90 5.26
CA LEU A 116 12.48 -21.07 5.13
C LEU A 116 12.14 -22.39 4.43
N PRO A 117 12.56 -23.55 4.98
CA PRO A 117 12.27 -24.85 4.37
C PRO A 117 10.77 -25.16 4.41
N GLY A 118 10.38 -26.18 3.63
CA GLY A 118 9.03 -26.74 3.63
C GLY A 118 8.29 -26.50 2.32
N THR A 119 7.11 -27.11 2.26
CA THR A 119 6.28 -27.14 1.04
C THR A 119 5.10 -26.17 1.08
N SER A 120 4.96 -25.39 2.15
CA SER A 120 3.89 -24.41 2.27
C SER A 120 4.43 -23.13 2.91
N ALA A 121 4.05 -22.00 2.36
CA ALA A 121 4.49 -20.70 2.86
C ALA A 121 3.40 -19.65 2.69
N VAL A 122 3.42 -18.64 3.57
CA VAL A 122 2.63 -17.41 3.46
C VAL A 122 3.54 -16.21 3.63
N GLY A 123 3.23 -15.15 2.91
CA GLY A 123 4.03 -13.95 2.90
C GLY A 123 3.19 -12.68 2.88
N HIS A 124 3.83 -11.58 3.24
CA HIS A 124 3.21 -10.28 3.34
C HIS A 124 4.21 -9.17 3.00
N VAL A 125 3.77 -8.19 2.22
CA VAL A 125 4.45 -6.90 2.06
C VAL A 125 3.65 -5.84 2.81
N ARG A 126 4.35 -5.04 3.61
CA ARG A 126 3.73 -4.08 4.53
C ARG A 126 3.91 -2.66 4.04
N TYR A 127 2.82 -1.92 4.16
CA TYR A 127 2.79 -0.48 4.35
C TYR A 127 2.06 -0.17 5.67
N SER A 128 2.52 0.82 6.45
CA SER A 128 1.94 1.15 7.76
C SER A 128 0.70 2.02 7.60
N THR A 129 -0.47 1.42 7.63
CA THR A 129 -1.76 2.12 7.79
C THR A 129 -2.15 2.25 9.25
N THR A 130 -1.79 1.24 10.06
CA THR A 130 -2.03 1.19 11.50
C THR A 130 -0.79 0.67 12.21
N GLY A 131 -0.28 1.43 13.20
CA GLY A 131 0.91 1.10 13.97
C GLY A 131 2.23 1.50 13.29
N GLU A 132 3.30 1.57 14.07
CA GLU A 132 4.64 1.99 13.62
C GLU A 132 5.30 0.96 12.71
N THR A 133 6.20 1.42 11.80
CA THR A 133 7.03 0.54 10.97
C THR A 133 8.20 -0.01 11.78
N ILE A 134 7.92 -0.96 12.64
CA ILE A 134 8.88 -1.69 13.48
C ILE A 134 8.76 -3.20 13.24
N LEU A 135 9.84 -3.91 13.51
CA LEU A 135 9.94 -5.34 13.18
C LEU A 135 8.82 -6.20 13.81
N ARG A 136 8.34 -5.86 15.01
CA ARG A 136 7.25 -6.58 15.69
C ARG A 136 5.90 -6.47 14.95
N ASN A 137 5.74 -5.46 14.10
CA ASN A 137 4.52 -5.24 13.30
C ASN A 137 4.60 -5.87 11.90
N VAL A 138 5.76 -6.41 11.52
CA VAL A 138 5.94 -7.06 10.22
C VAL A 138 5.21 -8.39 10.21
N GLN A 139 4.35 -8.56 9.22
CA GLN A 139 3.58 -9.78 9.00
C GLN A 139 4.28 -10.74 8.01
N PRO A 140 3.90 -12.03 7.97
CA PRO A 140 2.82 -12.68 8.74
C PRO A 140 3.11 -12.70 10.24
N LEU A 141 2.07 -12.43 11.05
CA LEU A 141 2.15 -12.67 12.50
C LEU A 141 2.00 -14.17 12.76
N PHE A 142 2.75 -14.66 13.74
CA PHE A 142 2.74 -16.07 14.12
C PHE A 142 2.45 -16.23 15.60
N ALA A 143 1.65 -17.23 15.94
CA ALA A 143 1.42 -17.67 17.31
C ALA A 143 1.36 -19.20 17.37
N GLU A 144 1.87 -19.75 18.46
CA GLU A 144 1.68 -21.15 18.81
C GLU A 144 0.43 -21.27 19.69
N LEU A 145 -0.55 -22.00 19.20
CA LEU A 145 -1.83 -22.22 19.84
C LEU A 145 -1.91 -23.66 20.35
N ASN A 146 -2.82 -23.94 21.29
CA ASN A 146 -3.09 -25.32 21.70
C ASN A 146 -3.50 -26.24 20.52
N ALA A 147 -3.99 -25.68 19.43
CA ALA A 147 -4.37 -26.40 18.21
C ALA A 147 -3.20 -26.52 17.18
N GLY A 148 -2.00 -26.10 17.52
CA GLY A 148 -0.83 -26.01 16.65
C GLY A 148 -0.47 -24.58 16.25
N GLY A 149 0.58 -24.42 15.44
CA GLY A 149 1.03 -23.12 14.96
C GLY A 149 0.03 -22.47 13.99
N PHE A 150 -0.06 -21.15 14.05
CA PHE A 150 -0.92 -20.33 13.20
C PHE A 150 -0.18 -19.06 12.76
N ALA A 151 -0.02 -18.88 11.46
CA ALA A 151 0.52 -17.67 10.84
C ALA A 151 -0.56 -16.97 10.03
N VAL A 152 -0.60 -15.63 10.05
CA VAL A 152 -1.59 -14.83 9.30
C VAL A 152 -0.98 -13.57 8.73
N GLY A 153 -1.22 -13.34 7.43
CA GLY A 153 -1.02 -12.08 6.72
C GLY A 153 -2.36 -11.43 6.42
N HIS A 154 -2.44 -10.11 6.58
CA HIS A 154 -3.64 -9.30 6.44
C HIS A 154 -3.42 -8.12 5.50
N ASN A 155 -4.21 -8.04 4.46
CA ASN A 155 -4.39 -6.85 3.63
C ASN A 155 -5.76 -6.24 3.95
N GLY A 156 -5.76 -5.04 4.51
CA GLY A 156 -6.95 -4.31 4.94
C GLY A 156 -6.78 -3.63 6.30
N ASN A 157 -7.89 -3.25 6.90
CA ASN A 157 -7.93 -2.64 8.23
C ASN A 157 -9.26 -2.93 8.94
N LEU A 158 -9.20 -3.19 10.26
CA LEU A 158 -10.35 -3.46 11.09
C LEU A 158 -10.90 -2.15 11.69
N THR A 159 -12.20 -1.89 11.48
CA THR A 159 -12.87 -0.69 11.99
C THR A 159 -13.31 -0.80 13.45
N ASN A 160 -13.17 -1.99 14.07
CA ASN A 160 -13.40 -2.26 15.49
C ASN A 160 -12.16 -2.86 16.20
N GLY A 161 -10.99 -2.78 15.56
CA GLY A 161 -9.76 -3.40 16.06
C GLY A 161 -9.32 -2.88 17.42
N LEU A 162 -9.44 -1.57 17.69
CA LEU A 162 -9.10 -0.97 18.99
C LEU A 162 -10.07 -1.40 20.08
N THR A 163 -11.36 -1.43 19.78
CA THR A 163 -12.40 -1.89 20.73
C THR A 163 -12.16 -3.34 21.14
N LEU A 164 -11.96 -4.24 20.17
CA LEU A 164 -11.64 -5.64 20.41
C LEU A 164 -10.32 -5.82 21.17
N ARG A 165 -9.30 -5.03 20.83
CA ARG A 165 -8.00 -5.05 21.52
C ARG A 165 -8.16 -4.71 23.00
N ARG A 166 -8.93 -3.66 23.35
CA ARG A 166 -9.20 -3.28 24.75
C ARG A 166 -9.91 -4.40 25.50
N GLU A 167 -10.89 -5.04 24.87
CA GLU A 167 -11.61 -6.18 25.46
C GLU A 167 -10.69 -7.38 25.70
N LEU A 168 -9.90 -7.76 24.71
CA LEU A 168 -8.93 -8.86 24.81
C LEU A 168 -7.90 -8.62 25.92
N VAL A 169 -7.37 -7.40 26.05
CA VAL A 169 -6.43 -7.03 27.13
C VAL A 169 -7.09 -7.12 28.50
N ARG A 170 -8.34 -6.63 28.65
CA ARG A 170 -9.10 -6.79 29.91
C ARG A 170 -9.30 -8.26 30.27
N ASN A 171 -9.38 -9.15 29.28
CA ASN A 171 -9.50 -10.59 29.45
C ASN A 171 -8.14 -11.30 29.56
N GLY A 172 -7.04 -10.55 29.77
CA GLY A 172 -5.70 -11.09 30.02
C GLY A 172 -4.86 -11.38 28.78
N ALA A 173 -5.25 -10.92 27.59
CA ALA A 173 -4.42 -11.04 26.40
C ALA A 173 -3.19 -10.12 26.50
N MET A 174 -2.01 -10.65 26.18
CA MET A 174 -0.75 -9.89 26.11
C MET A 174 -0.43 -9.57 24.67
N MET A 175 -0.63 -8.30 24.28
CA MET A 175 -0.35 -7.83 22.94
C MET A 175 1.15 -7.53 22.76
N GLN A 176 1.72 -7.98 21.63
CA GLN A 176 3.13 -7.79 21.31
C GLN A 176 3.35 -6.79 20.18
N SER A 177 2.34 -6.57 19.34
CA SER A 177 2.37 -5.64 18.23
C SER A 177 1.34 -4.53 18.41
N THR A 178 1.38 -3.52 17.54
CA THR A 178 0.37 -2.47 17.49
C THR A 178 -0.60 -2.64 16.31
N THR A 179 -0.48 -3.76 15.56
CA THR A 179 -1.35 -4.02 14.41
C THR A 179 -2.72 -4.56 14.86
N ASP A 180 -3.74 -4.25 14.08
CA ASP A 180 -5.08 -4.82 14.22
C ASP A 180 -5.12 -6.33 13.96
N THR A 181 -4.22 -6.84 13.12
CA THR A 181 -4.09 -8.27 12.77
C THR A 181 -3.86 -9.15 14.01
N GLU A 182 -3.17 -8.65 15.03
CA GLU A 182 -2.92 -9.41 16.26
C GLU A 182 -4.22 -9.73 17.02
N VAL A 183 -5.24 -8.91 16.88
CA VAL A 183 -6.58 -9.17 17.43
C VAL A 183 -7.13 -10.50 16.92
N ILE A 184 -6.93 -10.81 15.63
CA ILE A 184 -7.39 -12.07 15.01
C ILE A 184 -6.71 -13.27 15.67
N LEU A 185 -5.40 -13.20 15.95
CA LEU A 185 -4.68 -14.28 16.64
C LEU A 185 -5.27 -14.57 18.01
N HIS A 186 -5.53 -13.52 18.79
CA HIS A 186 -6.09 -13.66 20.13
C HIS A 186 -7.54 -14.16 20.12
N LEU A 187 -8.37 -13.71 19.17
CA LEU A 187 -9.74 -14.22 19.04
C LEU A 187 -9.73 -15.73 18.71
N VAL A 188 -8.87 -16.16 17.79
CA VAL A 188 -8.71 -17.59 17.46
C VAL A 188 -8.20 -18.38 18.66
N ALA A 189 -7.24 -17.83 19.42
CA ALA A 189 -6.68 -18.47 20.61
C ALA A 189 -7.71 -18.67 21.73
N GLN A 190 -8.56 -17.66 21.97
CA GLN A 190 -9.57 -17.68 23.03
C GLN A 190 -10.83 -18.46 22.67
N SER A 191 -11.06 -18.77 21.38
CA SER A 191 -12.22 -19.55 20.96
C SER A 191 -12.24 -20.94 21.56
N LYS A 192 -13.39 -21.34 22.06
CA LYS A 192 -13.64 -22.66 22.69
C LYS A 192 -14.09 -23.73 21.69
N ARG A 193 -14.12 -23.43 20.37
CA ARG A 193 -14.49 -24.40 19.34
C ARG A 193 -13.44 -25.51 19.25
N ASN A 194 -13.87 -26.70 18.90
CA ASN A 194 -12.98 -27.86 18.81
C ASN A 194 -12.10 -27.83 17.54
N ARG A 195 -12.70 -27.53 16.37
CA ARG A 195 -11.97 -27.50 15.10
C ARG A 195 -11.37 -26.12 14.86
N PHE A 196 -10.16 -26.06 14.35
CA PHE A 196 -9.46 -24.81 14.03
C PHE A 196 -10.29 -23.90 13.10
N ILE A 197 -10.89 -24.47 12.04
CA ILE A 197 -11.68 -23.68 11.09
C ILE A 197 -12.91 -23.00 11.74
N ASP A 198 -13.53 -23.66 12.72
CA ASP A 198 -14.66 -23.08 13.45
C ASP A 198 -14.21 -21.93 14.35
N ARG A 199 -13.00 -22.02 14.96
CA ARG A 199 -12.36 -20.93 15.71
C ARG A 199 -12.08 -19.74 14.82
N PHE A 200 -11.50 -19.99 13.64
CA PHE A 200 -11.18 -18.97 12.66
C PHE A 200 -12.45 -18.27 12.16
N ILE A 201 -13.49 -19.01 11.80
CA ILE A 201 -14.78 -18.45 11.38
C ILE A 201 -15.44 -17.64 12.53
N GLU A 202 -15.34 -18.09 13.77
CA GLU A 202 -15.85 -17.36 14.94
C GLU A 202 -15.13 -16.02 15.12
N SER A 203 -13.80 -16.00 14.94
CA SER A 203 -13.01 -14.75 14.97
C SER A 203 -13.41 -13.79 13.85
N LEU A 204 -13.65 -14.29 12.62
CA LEU A 204 -14.08 -13.47 11.50
C LEU A 204 -15.46 -12.84 11.69
N ARG A 205 -16.33 -13.46 12.50
CA ARG A 205 -17.65 -12.90 12.85
C ARG A 205 -17.59 -11.78 13.88
N ALA A 206 -16.51 -11.71 14.63
CA ALA A 206 -16.29 -10.68 15.66
C ALA A 206 -15.64 -9.41 15.09
N ILE A 207 -14.91 -9.51 13.99
CA ILE A 207 -14.22 -8.38 13.38
C ILE A 207 -15.11 -7.64 12.38
N GLU A 208 -14.93 -6.31 12.32
CA GLU A 208 -15.55 -5.40 11.35
C GLU A 208 -14.46 -4.71 10.52
N GLY A 209 -14.81 -4.30 9.30
CA GLY A 209 -13.90 -3.59 8.39
C GLY A 209 -13.65 -4.35 7.10
N ALA A 210 -12.50 -4.09 6.49
CA ALA A 210 -12.09 -4.72 5.24
C ALA A 210 -10.88 -5.63 5.47
N TYR A 211 -10.93 -6.85 4.92
CA TYR A 211 -9.81 -7.77 5.04
C TYR A 211 -9.73 -8.77 3.89
N SER A 212 -8.49 -9.04 3.49
CA SER A 212 -8.09 -10.25 2.79
C SER A 212 -6.99 -10.92 3.61
N LEU A 213 -7.28 -12.11 4.11
CA LEU A 213 -6.40 -12.88 4.98
C LEU A 213 -5.84 -14.07 4.25
N VAL A 214 -4.52 -14.27 4.37
CA VAL A 214 -3.86 -15.51 3.96
C VAL A 214 -3.16 -16.09 5.18
N SER A 215 -3.51 -17.32 5.52
CA SER A 215 -3.10 -17.94 6.78
C SER A 215 -2.57 -19.34 6.58
N LEU A 216 -1.59 -19.73 7.40
CA LEU A 216 -0.97 -21.05 7.38
C LEU A 216 -1.09 -21.71 8.76
N THR A 217 -1.52 -22.96 8.76
CA THR A 217 -1.45 -23.86 9.91
C THR A 217 -0.53 -25.05 9.59
N ASN A 218 -0.32 -25.94 10.54
CA ASN A 218 0.48 -27.16 10.31
C ASN A 218 0.00 -28.02 9.12
N LYS A 219 -1.26 -27.87 8.69
CA LYS A 219 -1.87 -28.76 7.68
C LYS A 219 -2.68 -28.03 6.61
N LYS A 220 -2.82 -26.71 6.72
CA LYS A 220 -3.77 -25.98 5.88
C LYS A 220 -3.25 -24.61 5.47
N LEU A 221 -3.49 -24.28 4.21
CA LEU A 221 -3.52 -22.89 3.74
C LEU A 221 -4.97 -22.42 3.77
N ILE A 222 -5.22 -21.24 4.32
CA ILE A 222 -6.57 -20.69 4.47
C ILE A 222 -6.59 -19.28 3.91
N GLY A 223 -7.53 -19.02 3.00
CA GLY A 223 -7.87 -17.69 2.53
C GLY A 223 -9.21 -17.23 3.10
N ALA A 224 -9.32 -15.95 3.46
CA ALA A 224 -10.61 -15.36 3.83
C ALA A 224 -10.72 -13.95 3.24
N ARG A 225 -11.89 -13.63 2.69
CA ARG A 225 -12.21 -12.33 2.15
C ARG A 225 -13.39 -11.72 2.90
N ASP A 226 -13.36 -10.41 3.17
CA ASP A 226 -14.42 -9.72 3.90
C ASP A 226 -15.79 -9.88 3.23
N PRO A 227 -16.91 -9.76 3.98
CA PRO A 227 -18.26 -10.05 3.46
C PRO A 227 -18.72 -9.14 2.32
N LEU A 228 -18.08 -8.00 2.11
CA LEU A 228 -18.38 -7.08 1.01
C LEU A 228 -17.37 -7.20 -0.14
N GLY A 229 -16.25 -7.94 0.08
CA GLY A 229 -15.16 -8.09 -0.88
C GLY A 229 -14.44 -6.77 -1.16
N ILE A 230 -14.30 -5.92 -0.13
CA ILE A 230 -13.64 -4.61 -0.26
C ILE A 230 -12.21 -4.81 -0.73
N ARG A 231 -11.46 -5.75 -0.09
CA ARG A 231 -10.09 -6.06 -0.50
C ARG A 231 -10.06 -7.21 -1.51
N PRO A 232 -9.16 -7.16 -2.50
CA PRO A 232 -9.01 -8.24 -3.48
C PRO A 232 -8.29 -9.45 -2.88
N LEU A 233 -8.71 -10.64 -3.29
CA LEU A 233 -8.03 -11.91 -3.05
C LEU A 233 -8.34 -12.84 -4.21
N VAL A 234 -7.30 -13.37 -4.85
CA VAL A 234 -7.41 -14.27 -6.00
C VAL A 234 -6.88 -15.66 -5.68
N LEU A 235 -7.45 -16.67 -6.31
CA LEU A 235 -7.01 -18.04 -6.32
C LEU A 235 -6.29 -18.34 -7.62
N GLY A 236 -5.09 -18.89 -7.51
CA GLY A 236 -4.28 -19.42 -8.60
C GLY A 236 -3.84 -20.84 -8.35
N GLU A 237 -3.18 -21.42 -9.35
CA GLU A 237 -2.61 -22.76 -9.30
C GLU A 237 -1.27 -22.80 -10.04
N LEU A 238 -0.27 -23.41 -9.44
CA LEU A 238 1.04 -23.69 -10.04
C LEU A 238 1.39 -25.16 -9.80
N ASP A 239 1.58 -25.95 -10.87
CA ASP A 239 1.92 -27.38 -10.81
C ASP A 239 0.98 -28.21 -9.90
N GLY A 240 -0.32 -27.89 -9.93
CA GLY A 240 -1.33 -28.53 -9.08
C GLY A 240 -1.37 -27.99 -7.65
N CYS A 241 -0.52 -27.05 -7.28
CA CYS A 241 -0.45 -26.44 -5.95
C CYS A 241 -1.29 -25.16 -5.90
N PRO A 242 -2.23 -25.02 -4.94
CA PRO A 242 -3.06 -23.84 -4.83
C PRO A 242 -2.27 -22.64 -4.30
N ILE A 243 -2.60 -21.47 -4.84
CA ILE A 243 -2.03 -20.17 -4.50
C ILE A 243 -3.14 -19.19 -4.14
N LEU A 244 -2.91 -18.39 -3.10
CA LEU A 244 -3.71 -17.23 -2.76
C LEU A 244 -2.85 -15.97 -2.88
N ALA A 245 -3.33 -14.92 -3.55
CA ALA A 245 -2.61 -13.68 -3.73
C ALA A 245 -3.56 -12.47 -3.74
N SER A 246 -3.05 -11.28 -3.42
CA SER A 246 -3.82 -10.04 -3.50
C SER A 246 -4.19 -9.67 -4.93
N GLU A 247 -3.31 -9.94 -5.91
CA GLU A 247 -3.50 -9.57 -7.32
C GLU A 247 -3.04 -10.67 -8.28
N THR A 248 -3.59 -10.65 -9.50
CA THR A 248 -3.21 -11.60 -10.57
C THR A 248 -1.80 -11.40 -11.08
N CYS A 249 -1.22 -10.19 -11.03
CA CYS A 249 0.16 -9.94 -11.42
C CYS A 249 1.17 -10.79 -10.62
N ALA A 250 0.82 -11.18 -9.39
CA ALA A 250 1.64 -12.08 -8.59
C ALA A 250 1.60 -13.54 -9.11
N LEU A 251 0.51 -13.93 -9.77
CA LEU A 251 0.40 -15.22 -10.45
C LEU A 251 1.19 -15.21 -11.76
N ASP A 252 1.07 -14.13 -12.53
CA ASP A 252 1.72 -14.00 -13.84
C ASP A 252 3.24 -14.09 -13.74
N ILE A 253 3.86 -13.43 -12.76
CA ILE A 253 5.33 -13.42 -12.60
C ILE A 253 5.92 -14.81 -12.31
N ILE A 254 5.14 -15.67 -11.66
CA ILE A 254 5.56 -17.05 -11.32
C ILE A 254 5.06 -18.09 -12.32
N GLY A 255 4.33 -17.65 -13.36
CA GLY A 255 3.74 -18.54 -14.36
C GLY A 255 2.57 -19.38 -13.84
N ALA A 256 1.92 -18.96 -12.76
CA ALA A 256 0.75 -19.63 -12.21
C ALA A 256 -0.53 -19.29 -12.99
N LYS A 257 -1.44 -20.25 -13.05
CA LYS A 257 -2.74 -20.08 -13.68
C LYS A 257 -3.70 -19.39 -12.73
N TYR A 258 -4.35 -18.28 -13.16
CA TYR A 258 -5.50 -17.72 -12.48
C TYR A 258 -6.70 -18.68 -12.55
N VAL A 259 -7.31 -18.96 -11.42
CA VAL A 259 -8.50 -19.84 -11.32
C VAL A 259 -9.76 -19.01 -11.18
N ARG A 260 -9.85 -18.16 -10.14
CA ARG A 260 -10.97 -17.25 -9.87
C ARG A 260 -10.64 -16.27 -8.74
N ASP A 261 -11.46 -15.28 -8.56
CA ASP A 261 -11.49 -14.49 -7.33
C ASP A 261 -12.02 -15.33 -6.16
N VAL A 262 -11.51 -15.10 -4.95
CA VAL A 262 -12.17 -15.55 -3.72
C VAL A 262 -13.42 -14.69 -3.53
N GLU A 263 -14.57 -15.32 -3.34
CA GLU A 263 -15.85 -14.61 -3.28
C GLU A 263 -15.95 -13.75 -1.98
N PRO A 264 -16.73 -12.66 -2.00
CA PRO A 264 -17.05 -11.90 -0.79
C PRO A 264 -17.61 -12.79 0.31
N GLY A 265 -17.03 -12.71 1.51
CA GLY A 265 -17.42 -13.53 2.66
C GLY A 265 -17.02 -15.00 2.58
N GLU A 266 -16.24 -15.40 1.59
CA GLU A 266 -15.73 -16.77 1.47
C GLU A 266 -14.52 -16.99 2.38
N VAL A 267 -14.51 -18.19 2.99
CA VAL A 267 -13.34 -18.79 3.64
C VAL A 267 -12.97 -20.05 2.88
N ILE A 268 -11.85 -20.03 2.16
CA ILE A 268 -11.36 -21.17 1.40
C ILE A 268 -10.20 -21.84 2.14
N VAL A 269 -10.23 -23.17 2.21
CA VAL A 269 -9.28 -24.00 2.94
C VAL A 269 -8.69 -25.01 1.98
N PHE A 270 -7.36 -25.10 1.95
CA PHE A 270 -6.61 -26.11 1.23
C PHE A 270 -5.87 -27.00 2.22
N ASP A 271 -6.01 -28.31 2.07
CA ASP A 271 -5.29 -29.34 2.80
C ASP A 271 -5.02 -30.55 1.89
N GLU A 272 -4.45 -31.63 2.44
CA GLU A 272 -4.16 -32.86 1.71
C GLU A 272 -5.41 -33.51 1.07
N GLN A 273 -6.61 -33.16 1.52
CA GLN A 273 -7.87 -33.67 0.97
C GLN A 273 -8.44 -32.79 -0.16
N GLY A 274 -7.76 -31.66 -0.44
CA GLY A 274 -8.16 -30.72 -1.49
C GLY A 274 -8.76 -29.41 -0.95
N ALA A 275 -9.51 -28.72 -1.81
CA ALA A 275 -10.10 -27.41 -1.52
C ALA A 275 -11.50 -27.54 -0.88
N GLN A 276 -11.75 -26.77 0.17
CA GLN A 276 -13.06 -26.63 0.81
C GLN A 276 -13.43 -25.16 0.93
N SER A 277 -14.61 -24.79 0.43
CA SER A 277 -15.14 -23.44 0.52
C SER A 277 -16.24 -23.36 1.60
N HIS A 278 -16.16 -22.35 2.46
CA HIS A 278 -17.15 -22.05 3.49
C HIS A 278 -17.70 -20.64 3.26
N LYS A 279 -19.02 -20.46 3.42
CA LYS A 279 -19.70 -19.16 3.35
C LYS A 279 -20.39 -18.85 4.69
N PRO A 280 -19.61 -18.45 5.71
CA PRO A 280 -20.11 -18.32 7.08
C PRO A 280 -20.97 -17.07 7.34
N PHE A 281 -21.08 -16.18 6.36
CA PHE A 281 -21.80 -14.91 6.49
C PHE A 281 -23.09 -14.92 5.68
N PRO A 282 -24.11 -14.15 6.09
CA PRO A 282 -25.25 -13.86 5.23
C PRO A 282 -24.77 -13.18 3.93
N PRO A 283 -25.35 -13.53 2.78
CA PRO A 283 -25.02 -12.88 1.51
C PRO A 283 -25.27 -11.37 1.57
N LYS A 284 -24.31 -10.58 1.10
CA LYS A 284 -24.41 -9.13 0.95
C LYS A 284 -24.06 -8.74 -0.49
N PRO A 285 -24.63 -7.66 -1.04
CA PRO A 285 -24.16 -7.10 -2.30
C PRO A 285 -22.68 -6.74 -2.20
N PRO A 286 -21.83 -7.18 -3.15
CA PRO A 286 -20.41 -6.83 -3.14
C PRO A 286 -20.20 -5.32 -3.25
N ARG A 287 -19.17 -4.81 -2.56
CA ARG A 287 -18.71 -3.43 -2.62
C ARG A 287 -17.19 -3.38 -2.67
N PRO A 288 -16.55 -3.84 -3.77
CA PRO A 288 -15.10 -3.78 -3.91
C PRO A 288 -14.62 -2.33 -3.86
N CYS A 289 -13.41 -2.12 -3.34
CA CYS A 289 -12.81 -0.79 -3.27
C CYS A 289 -12.56 -0.24 -4.68
N ILE A 290 -13.09 0.95 -4.97
CA ILE A 290 -12.91 1.58 -6.28
C ILE A 290 -11.46 2.05 -6.50
N PHE A 291 -10.72 2.35 -5.42
CA PHE A 291 -9.31 2.75 -5.51
C PHE A 291 -8.39 1.64 -6.02
N GLU A 292 -8.79 0.38 -5.94
CA GLU A 292 -8.06 -0.71 -6.59
C GLU A 292 -7.94 -0.46 -8.11
N TYR A 293 -9.00 0.08 -8.73
CA TYR A 293 -8.96 0.45 -10.15
C TYR A 293 -8.31 1.80 -10.40
N ILE A 294 -8.46 2.78 -9.52
CA ILE A 294 -7.92 4.13 -9.71
C ILE A 294 -6.40 4.12 -9.56
N TYR A 295 -5.87 3.49 -8.49
CA TYR A 295 -4.46 3.63 -8.15
C TYR A 295 -3.77 2.32 -7.74
N PHE A 296 -4.33 1.53 -6.78
CA PHE A 296 -3.54 0.52 -6.07
C PHE A 296 -3.14 -0.67 -6.91
N SER A 297 -4.09 -1.32 -7.59
CA SER A 297 -3.76 -2.50 -8.37
C SER A 297 -2.88 -2.14 -9.56
N ARG A 298 -1.94 -3.01 -9.88
CA ARG A 298 -1.11 -2.84 -11.07
C ARG A 298 -1.98 -2.81 -12.34
N PRO A 299 -1.60 -2.01 -13.35
CA PRO A 299 -2.36 -1.94 -14.60
C PRO A 299 -2.53 -3.29 -15.31
N ASP A 300 -1.56 -4.19 -15.17
CA ASP A 300 -1.58 -5.53 -15.73
C ASP A 300 -2.43 -6.54 -14.93
N SER A 301 -2.95 -6.15 -13.77
CA SER A 301 -3.83 -7.01 -12.96
C SER A 301 -5.26 -7.04 -13.47
N ILE A 302 -5.93 -8.17 -13.15
CA ILE A 302 -7.39 -8.35 -13.28
C ILE A 302 -8.01 -8.33 -11.88
N VAL A 303 -8.97 -7.45 -11.65
CA VAL A 303 -9.70 -7.32 -10.40
C VAL A 303 -11.19 -7.46 -10.69
N GLY A 304 -11.88 -8.38 -9.99
CA GLY A 304 -13.31 -8.60 -10.22
C GLY A 304 -13.65 -8.92 -11.69
N GLY A 305 -12.77 -9.65 -12.39
CA GLY A 305 -12.92 -10.01 -13.80
C GLY A 305 -12.68 -8.86 -14.79
N ARG A 306 -12.17 -7.70 -14.34
CA ARG A 306 -11.92 -6.52 -15.19
C ARG A 306 -10.43 -6.19 -15.23
N SER A 307 -9.88 -5.90 -16.42
CA SER A 307 -8.53 -5.37 -16.57
C SER A 307 -8.43 -3.97 -15.97
N VAL A 308 -7.52 -3.78 -15.02
CA VAL A 308 -7.26 -2.47 -14.39
C VAL A 308 -6.81 -1.45 -15.44
N TYR A 309 -5.99 -1.86 -16.40
CA TYR A 309 -5.53 -1.01 -17.49
C TYR A 309 -6.70 -0.46 -18.33
N GLU A 310 -7.62 -1.34 -18.76
CA GLU A 310 -8.77 -0.92 -19.57
C GLU A 310 -9.75 -0.04 -18.79
N VAL A 311 -9.92 -0.30 -17.49
CA VAL A 311 -10.73 0.56 -16.61
C VAL A 311 -10.12 1.96 -16.50
N ARG A 312 -8.82 2.08 -16.27
CA ARG A 312 -8.14 3.40 -16.20
C ARG A 312 -8.23 4.14 -17.54
N LYS A 313 -8.12 3.44 -18.68
CA LYS A 313 -8.37 4.04 -19.99
C LYS A 313 -9.81 4.56 -20.11
N ALA A 314 -10.78 3.80 -19.64
CA ALA A 314 -12.18 4.21 -19.64
C ALA A 314 -12.42 5.46 -18.78
N PHE A 315 -11.74 5.57 -17.61
CA PHE A 315 -11.76 6.79 -16.78
C PHE A 315 -11.22 7.99 -17.57
N GLY A 316 -10.09 7.85 -18.26
CA GLY A 316 -9.52 8.90 -19.09
C GLY A 316 -10.42 9.31 -20.26
N ALA A 317 -11.03 8.35 -20.96
CA ALA A 317 -11.98 8.62 -22.04
C ALA A 317 -13.24 9.36 -21.52
N GLN A 318 -13.73 8.98 -20.34
CA GLN A 318 -14.88 9.65 -19.70
C GLN A 318 -14.51 11.05 -19.23
N LEU A 319 -13.30 11.24 -18.69
CA LEU A 319 -12.77 12.54 -18.29
C LEU A 319 -12.68 13.49 -19.50
N ALA A 320 -12.28 12.98 -20.68
CA ALA A 320 -12.29 13.77 -21.93
C ALA A 320 -13.70 14.19 -22.33
N ARG A 321 -14.72 13.35 -22.13
CA ARG A 321 -16.12 13.73 -22.42
C ARG A 321 -16.62 14.83 -21.50
N GLU A 322 -16.21 14.82 -20.23
CA GLU A 322 -16.73 15.72 -19.20
C GLU A 322 -16.00 17.07 -19.15
N SER A 323 -14.71 17.11 -19.48
CA SER A 323 -13.87 18.28 -19.21
C SER A 323 -12.81 18.57 -20.27
N HIS A 324 -13.12 18.29 -21.55
CA HIS A 324 -12.21 18.65 -22.64
C HIS A 324 -12.01 20.15 -22.77
N VAL A 325 -10.78 20.55 -23.08
CA VAL A 325 -10.38 21.93 -23.40
C VAL A 325 -9.49 21.91 -24.64
N GLU A 326 -9.37 23.07 -25.31
CA GLU A 326 -8.50 23.17 -26.48
C GLU A 326 -7.02 23.11 -26.09
N ILE A 327 -6.34 22.03 -26.53
CA ILE A 327 -4.97 21.68 -26.17
C ILE A 327 -4.21 21.13 -27.37
N ASP A 328 -2.89 21.15 -27.30
CA ASP A 328 -2.02 20.66 -28.35
C ASP A 328 -1.50 19.24 -28.06
N VAL A 329 -1.43 18.83 -26.76
CA VAL A 329 -0.87 17.55 -26.37
C VAL A 329 -1.41 17.06 -25.00
N VAL A 330 -1.60 15.75 -24.87
CA VAL A 330 -1.95 15.04 -23.64
C VAL A 330 -0.68 14.47 -23.01
N VAL A 331 -0.41 14.81 -21.75
CA VAL A 331 0.79 14.41 -21.01
C VAL A 331 0.38 13.64 -19.76
N PRO A 332 0.84 12.40 -19.56
CA PRO A 332 0.60 11.67 -18.30
C PRO A 332 1.49 12.17 -17.17
N VAL A 333 0.98 12.12 -15.94
CA VAL A 333 1.82 12.09 -14.75
C VAL A 333 2.26 10.64 -14.53
N PRO A 334 3.56 10.31 -14.70
CA PRO A 334 4.00 8.92 -14.63
C PRO A 334 4.09 8.42 -13.19
N ASP A 335 3.83 7.10 -12.93
CA ASP A 335 3.42 6.11 -13.93
C ASP A 335 1.88 5.91 -13.92
N SER A 336 1.21 6.33 -12.86
CA SER A 336 -0.22 6.06 -12.55
C SER A 336 -1.19 6.70 -13.55
N GLY A 337 -0.89 7.92 -14.01
CA GLY A 337 -1.72 8.65 -14.98
C GLY A 337 -1.63 8.13 -16.42
N VAL A 338 -0.68 7.24 -16.75
CA VAL A 338 -0.43 6.81 -18.13
C VAL A 338 -1.65 6.18 -18.81
N PRO A 339 -2.33 5.18 -18.22
CA PRO A 339 -3.48 4.55 -18.90
C PRO A 339 -4.64 5.54 -19.11
N ALA A 340 -4.90 6.41 -18.13
CA ALA A 340 -5.95 7.43 -18.23
C ALA A 340 -5.62 8.46 -19.33
N ALA A 341 -4.36 8.89 -19.42
CA ALA A 341 -3.91 9.79 -20.49
C ALA A 341 -4.05 9.17 -21.89
N VAL A 342 -3.76 7.86 -22.03
CA VAL A 342 -4.00 7.12 -23.29
C VAL A 342 -5.49 7.14 -23.62
N GLY A 343 -6.37 6.84 -22.66
CA GLY A 343 -7.82 6.87 -22.86
C GLY A 343 -8.34 8.26 -23.23
N TYR A 344 -7.83 9.30 -22.56
CA TYR A 344 -8.15 10.70 -22.88
C TYR A 344 -7.74 11.08 -24.30
N SER A 345 -6.48 10.77 -24.68
CA SER A 345 -5.95 11.02 -26.02
C SER A 345 -6.76 10.31 -27.11
N GLN A 346 -7.04 9.02 -26.93
CA GLN A 346 -7.83 8.23 -27.88
C GLN A 346 -9.24 8.78 -28.09
N HIS A 347 -9.86 9.31 -27.02
CA HIS A 347 -11.20 9.86 -27.12
C HIS A 347 -11.23 11.28 -27.69
N SER A 348 -10.31 12.14 -27.29
CA SER A 348 -10.25 13.54 -27.74
C SER A 348 -9.63 13.73 -29.12
N GLY A 349 -8.86 12.73 -29.60
CA GLY A 349 -8.08 12.84 -30.83
C GLY A 349 -6.80 13.68 -30.69
N VAL A 350 -6.49 14.18 -29.48
CA VAL A 350 -5.29 14.97 -29.23
C VAL A 350 -4.09 14.04 -29.03
N PRO A 351 -2.91 14.33 -29.63
CA PRO A 351 -1.72 13.50 -29.50
C PRO A 351 -1.28 13.28 -28.05
N PHE A 352 -0.87 12.06 -27.74
CA PHE A 352 -0.25 11.67 -26.48
C PHE A 352 1.27 11.80 -26.58
N GLU A 353 1.91 12.43 -25.58
CA GLU A 353 3.36 12.55 -25.49
C GLU A 353 3.86 12.33 -24.07
N LEU A 354 5.03 11.72 -23.94
CA LEU A 354 5.74 11.62 -22.66
C LEU A 354 6.42 12.95 -22.31
N GLY A 355 5.63 13.94 -21.92
CA GLY A 355 6.11 15.26 -21.50
C GLY A 355 6.82 15.23 -20.15
N ILE A 356 6.66 14.17 -19.37
CA ILE A 356 7.37 13.90 -18.11
C ILE A 356 8.07 12.55 -18.22
N ILE A 357 9.38 12.53 -17.95
CA ILE A 357 10.18 11.31 -17.91
C ILE A 357 10.54 10.99 -16.47
N ARG A 358 10.21 9.78 -16.02
CA ARG A 358 10.61 9.27 -14.71
C ARG A 358 12.02 8.69 -14.76
N ASN A 359 12.84 9.07 -13.78
CA ASN A 359 14.15 8.44 -13.58
C ASN A 359 14.01 7.20 -12.70
N HIS A 360 14.15 6.02 -13.29
CA HIS A 360 14.03 4.73 -12.60
C HIS A 360 15.25 4.39 -11.72
N TYR A 361 16.37 5.10 -11.88
CA TYR A 361 17.62 4.82 -11.14
C TYR A 361 17.73 5.61 -9.83
N VAL A 362 16.81 6.50 -9.53
CA VAL A 362 16.79 7.24 -8.25
C VAL A 362 16.13 6.36 -7.19
N GLY A 363 16.93 5.57 -6.50
CA GLY A 363 16.54 4.82 -5.32
C GLY A 363 16.34 5.72 -4.07
N ARG A 364 15.78 5.15 -3.00
CA ARG A 364 15.56 5.83 -1.69
C ARG A 364 16.86 6.16 -0.92
N THR A 365 18.02 5.85 -1.47
CA THR A 365 19.34 5.86 -0.79
C THR A 365 19.99 7.23 -0.68
N PHE A 366 19.44 8.30 -1.22
CA PHE A 366 19.98 9.64 -0.99
C PHE A 366 19.45 10.21 0.33
N ILE A 367 20.30 10.17 1.37
CA ILE A 367 20.12 10.96 2.59
C ILE A 367 20.19 12.44 2.17
N GLN A 368 19.10 13.17 2.37
CA GLN A 368 18.96 14.56 1.94
C GLN A 368 19.14 15.48 3.17
N PRO A 369 20.34 16.02 3.41
CA PRO A 369 20.65 16.75 4.65
C PRO A 369 20.09 18.17 4.71
N THR A 370 19.64 18.76 3.59
CA THR A 370 19.14 20.15 3.57
C THR A 370 17.84 20.32 2.79
N GLN A 371 17.07 21.38 3.09
CA GLN A 371 15.79 21.67 2.44
C GLN A 371 15.93 21.95 0.93
N SER A 372 17.02 22.58 0.50
CA SER A 372 17.34 22.81 -0.92
C SER A 372 17.59 21.50 -1.69
N VAL A 373 18.18 20.49 -1.04
CA VAL A 373 18.39 19.16 -1.65
C VAL A 373 17.09 18.37 -1.70
N ARG A 374 16.13 18.62 -0.79
CA ARG A 374 14.79 18.01 -0.84
C ARG A 374 13.95 18.52 -2.01
N GLU A 375 14.05 19.79 -2.37
CA GLU A 375 13.41 20.34 -3.59
C GLU A 375 14.00 19.73 -4.87
N LEU A 376 15.29 19.43 -4.88
CA LEU A 376 15.95 18.67 -5.94
C LEU A 376 15.45 17.21 -6.02
N GLY A 377 14.96 16.63 -4.93
CA GLY A 377 14.48 15.23 -4.88
C GLY A 377 13.33 14.94 -5.84
N VAL A 378 12.43 15.88 -6.08
CA VAL A 378 11.36 15.73 -7.08
C VAL A 378 11.92 15.84 -8.50
N ARG A 379 12.85 16.78 -8.74
CA ARG A 379 13.56 16.92 -10.02
C ARG A 379 14.42 15.68 -10.34
N MET A 380 14.92 14.99 -9.32
CA MET A 380 15.67 13.73 -9.54
C MET A 380 14.74 12.59 -10.00
N LYS A 381 13.49 12.56 -9.53
CA LYS A 381 12.52 11.51 -9.90
C LYS A 381 11.82 11.78 -11.24
N HIS A 382 11.52 13.05 -11.55
CA HIS A 382 10.76 13.44 -12.72
C HIS A 382 11.47 14.59 -13.44
N ASN A 383 11.60 14.48 -14.76
CA ASN A 383 12.16 15.52 -15.59
C ASN A 383 11.20 15.87 -16.73
N ALA A 384 11.06 17.17 -17.03
CA ALA A 384 10.25 17.63 -18.16
C ALA A 384 10.96 17.37 -19.49
N ASN A 385 10.24 16.79 -20.44
CA ASN A 385 10.67 16.64 -21.81
C ASN A 385 10.32 17.90 -22.61
N ARG A 386 11.25 18.88 -22.64
CA ARG A 386 11.05 20.19 -23.30
C ARG A 386 10.60 20.05 -24.75
N ALA A 387 11.21 19.16 -25.53
CA ALA A 387 10.88 18.95 -26.94
C ALA A 387 9.40 18.57 -27.16
N ALA A 388 8.79 17.90 -26.19
CA ALA A 388 7.39 17.52 -26.26
C ALA A 388 6.41 18.64 -25.89
N ILE A 389 6.82 19.62 -25.04
CA ILE A 389 5.89 20.54 -24.36
C ILE A 389 6.14 22.03 -24.60
N GLU A 390 7.35 22.44 -24.99
CA GLU A 390 7.69 23.86 -25.16
C GLU A 390 6.78 24.57 -26.17
N GLY A 391 6.22 25.72 -25.75
CA GLY A 391 5.30 26.53 -26.54
C GLY A 391 3.89 25.96 -26.71
N LYS A 392 3.60 24.76 -26.16
CA LYS A 392 2.31 24.07 -26.32
C LYS A 392 1.35 24.33 -25.16
N ARG A 393 0.05 24.24 -25.44
CA ARG A 393 -1.01 24.06 -24.46
C ARG A 393 -1.05 22.58 -24.09
N ILE A 394 -0.72 22.24 -22.85
CA ILE A 394 -0.68 20.85 -22.40
C ILE A 394 -1.83 20.53 -21.45
N ILE A 395 -2.27 19.28 -21.48
CA ILE A 395 -3.13 18.75 -20.44
C ILE A 395 -2.38 17.65 -19.69
N LEU A 396 -2.22 17.83 -18.39
CA LEU A 396 -1.68 16.83 -17.48
C LEU A 396 -2.80 15.92 -17.00
N ILE A 397 -2.62 14.61 -17.13
CA ILE A 397 -3.56 13.61 -16.62
C ILE A 397 -2.91 12.85 -15.48
N ASP A 398 -3.53 12.90 -14.29
CA ASP A 398 -3.13 12.13 -13.13
C ASP A 398 -4.29 11.26 -12.65
N ASP A 399 -4.02 10.29 -11.78
CA ASP A 399 -5.04 9.39 -11.22
C ASP A 399 -5.92 10.09 -10.17
N SER A 400 -5.32 10.83 -9.24
CA SER A 400 -6.01 11.42 -8.09
C SER A 400 -5.25 12.61 -7.50
N LEU A 401 -5.91 13.36 -6.61
CA LEU A 401 -5.36 14.50 -5.89
C LEU A 401 -5.66 14.36 -4.40
N VAL A 402 -4.61 14.36 -3.56
CA VAL A 402 -4.72 14.27 -2.10
C VAL A 402 -4.42 15.62 -1.43
N ARG A 403 -3.15 16.03 -1.42
CA ARG A 403 -2.68 17.27 -0.75
C ARG A 403 -2.31 18.40 -1.72
N GLY A 404 -2.10 18.10 -3.01
CA GLY A 404 -1.75 19.06 -4.06
C GLY A 404 -0.28 19.47 -4.12
N THR A 405 0.57 19.00 -3.18
CA THR A 405 1.99 19.39 -3.13
C THR A 405 2.80 18.88 -4.32
N THR A 406 2.57 17.65 -4.73
CA THR A 406 3.20 17.03 -5.91
C THR A 406 2.69 17.67 -7.19
N SER A 407 1.37 17.84 -7.31
CA SER A 407 0.73 18.45 -8.49
C SER A 407 1.25 19.87 -8.72
N LYS A 408 1.37 20.69 -7.67
CA LYS A 408 1.96 22.03 -7.72
C LYS A 408 3.40 22.02 -8.27
N LYS A 409 4.23 21.08 -7.79
CA LYS A 409 5.63 20.93 -8.26
C LYS A 409 5.68 20.50 -9.73
N ILE A 410 4.79 19.60 -10.16
CA ILE A 410 4.69 19.13 -11.54
C ILE A 410 4.26 20.26 -12.46
N VAL A 411 3.21 21.00 -12.12
CA VAL A 411 2.73 22.15 -12.93
C VAL A 411 3.83 23.20 -13.08
N ARG A 412 4.51 23.54 -11.98
CA ARG A 412 5.65 24.47 -12.02
C ARG A 412 6.77 23.95 -12.92
N MET A 413 7.12 22.67 -12.83
CA MET A 413 8.14 22.05 -13.71
C MET A 413 7.77 22.15 -15.18
N MET A 414 6.49 21.96 -15.55
CA MET A 414 6.02 22.11 -16.95
C MET A 414 6.12 23.56 -17.43
N ARG A 415 5.76 24.53 -16.57
CA ARG A 415 5.90 25.96 -16.92
C ARG A 415 7.36 26.37 -17.07
N ASP A 416 8.24 25.93 -16.16
CA ASP A 416 9.69 26.19 -16.24
C ASP A 416 10.32 25.55 -17.51
N ALA A 417 9.70 24.52 -18.05
CA ALA A 417 10.10 23.86 -19.30
C ALA A 417 9.49 24.49 -20.55
N GLY A 418 8.70 25.58 -20.42
CA GLY A 418 8.20 26.37 -21.53
C GLY A 418 6.80 26.01 -22.01
N ALA A 419 6.00 25.26 -21.25
CA ALA A 419 4.60 25.05 -21.59
C ALA A 419 3.83 26.39 -21.58
N ARG A 420 3.02 26.65 -22.64
CA ARG A 420 2.25 27.89 -22.78
C ARG A 420 1.04 27.92 -21.84
N GLU A 421 0.32 26.83 -21.76
CA GLU A 421 -0.79 26.60 -20.85
C GLU A 421 -0.68 25.20 -20.23
N VAL A 422 -1.08 25.07 -18.98
CA VAL A 422 -1.04 23.80 -18.22
C VAL A 422 -2.42 23.55 -17.63
N HIS A 423 -3.20 22.69 -18.23
CA HIS A 423 -4.48 22.21 -17.74
C HIS A 423 -4.27 20.93 -16.94
N PHE A 424 -4.96 20.73 -15.82
CA PHE A 424 -4.80 19.56 -14.96
C PHE A 424 -6.11 18.78 -14.84
N ARG A 425 -6.06 17.47 -15.04
CA ARG A 425 -7.24 16.59 -15.01
C ARG A 425 -6.95 15.36 -14.17
N LEU A 426 -7.88 15.05 -13.26
CA LEU A 426 -7.82 13.92 -12.35
C LEU A 426 -8.78 12.84 -12.83
N ALA A 427 -8.28 11.61 -13.02
CA ALA A 427 -9.07 10.47 -13.46
C ALA A 427 -9.88 9.82 -12.31
N SER A 428 -10.07 10.55 -11.22
CA SER A 428 -10.94 10.22 -10.10
C SER A 428 -11.78 11.42 -9.66
N PRO A 429 -12.86 11.22 -8.90
CA PRO A 429 -13.55 12.29 -8.20
C PRO A 429 -12.68 12.94 -7.10
N PRO A 430 -13.07 14.14 -6.58
CA PRO A 430 -12.37 14.77 -5.45
C PRO A 430 -12.40 13.87 -4.21
N ILE A 431 -11.24 13.67 -3.58
CA ILE A 431 -11.11 12.94 -2.32
C ILE A 431 -11.41 13.90 -1.17
N ILE A 432 -12.55 13.71 -0.49
CA ILE A 432 -13.05 14.61 0.56
C ILE A 432 -13.27 13.94 1.91
N HIS A 433 -13.09 12.62 1.98
CA HIS A 433 -13.21 11.84 3.21
C HIS A 433 -12.02 10.89 3.38
N PRO A 434 -11.57 10.63 4.63
CA PRO A 434 -10.51 9.67 4.92
C PRO A 434 -10.96 8.24 4.62
N ASP A 435 -9.99 7.33 4.51
CA ASP A 435 -10.23 5.89 4.45
C ASP A 435 -10.00 5.23 5.82
N TYR A 436 -10.77 4.18 6.09
CA TYR A 436 -10.65 3.35 7.28
C TYR A 436 -10.50 1.85 6.96
N TYR A 437 -10.23 1.52 5.69
CA TYR A 437 -10.15 0.15 5.19
C TYR A 437 -8.75 -0.26 4.74
N GLY A 438 -7.75 0.59 4.99
CA GLY A 438 -6.35 0.27 4.77
C GLY A 438 -5.61 1.19 3.80
N ILE A 439 -6.26 2.27 3.29
CA ILE A 439 -5.59 3.31 2.51
C ILE A 439 -5.07 4.39 3.48
N ASP A 440 -3.79 4.75 3.38
CA ASP A 440 -3.23 5.87 4.16
C ASP A 440 -3.64 7.21 3.53
N LEU A 441 -4.85 7.64 3.82
CA LEU A 441 -5.32 8.99 3.53
C LEU A 441 -5.20 9.86 4.79
N PRO A 442 -4.81 11.13 4.64
CA PRO A 442 -4.79 12.05 5.77
C PRO A 442 -6.20 12.28 6.31
N ASP A 443 -6.28 12.75 7.55
CA ASP A 443 -7.51 13.29 8.10
C ASP A 443 -8.09 14.39 7.19
N ARG A 444 -9.37 14.63 7.32
CA ARG A 444 -10.12 15.57 6.45
C ARG A 444 -9.44 16.94 6.27
N GLY A 445 -8.77 17.45 7.31
CA GLY A 445 -8.01 18.70 7.26
C GLY A 445 -6.78 18.66 6.36
N GLY A 446 -6.24 17.48 6.08
CA GLY A 446 -5.11 17.26 5.16
C GLY A 446 -5.52 16.97 3.72
N LEU A 447 -6.82 16.83 3.43
CA LEU A 447 -7.35 16.60 2.09
C LEU A 447 -7.64 17.94 1.41
N LEU A 448 -6.96 18.24 0.31
CA LEU A 448 -7.09 19.54 -0.38
C LEU A 448 -8.54 19.80 -0.84
N ALA A 449 -9.19 18.80 -1.41
CA ALA A 449 -10.56 18.92 -1.90
C ALA A 449 -11.63 18.92 -0.78
N ALA A 450 -11.27 18.60 0.47
CA ALA A 450 -12.16 18.72 1.61
C ALA A 450 -12.14 20.11 2.25
N THR A 451 -11.10 20.91 1.96
CA THR A 451 -10.81 22.21 2.58
C THR A 451 -10.87 23.39 1.62
N HIS A 452 -10.79 23.14 0.31
CA HIS A 452 -10.77 24.17 -0.73
C HIS A 452 -11.77 23.86 -1.85
N ASN A 453 -12.33 24.90 -2.45
CA ASN A 453 -13.14 24.74 -3.65
C ASN A 453 -12.27 24.57 -4.91
N LEU A 454 -12.91 24.31 -6.06
CA LEU A 454 -12.20 24.00 -7.31
C LEU A 454 -11.29 25.15 -7.79
N GLU A 455 -11.71 26.40 -7.63
CA GLU A 455 -10.92 27.56 -8.05
C GLU A 455 -9.72 27.77 -7.15
N GLU A 456 -9.90 27.65 -5.84
CA GLU A 456 -8.81 27.70 -4.86
C GLU A 456 -7.79 26.59 -5.09
N MET A 457 -8.24 25.35 -5.35
CA MET A 457 -7.36 24.23 -5.68
C MET A 457 -6.55 24.48 -6.96
N ARG A 458 -7.22 25.00 -8.01
CA ARG A 458 -6.56 25.40 -9.28
C ARG A 458 -5.44 26.41 -9.01
N ASP A 459 -5.71 27.43 -8.23
CA ASP A 459 -4.77 28.51 -7.93
C ASP A 459 -3.61 28.01 -7.06
N ILE A 460 -3.87 27.14 -6.08
CA ILE A 460 -2.83 26.49 -5.24
C ILE A 460 -1.89 25.66 -6.10
N ILE A 461 -2.43 24.90 -7.05
CA ILE A 461 -1.65 24.05 -7.97
C ILE A 461 -0.94 24.91 -9.03
N GLY A 462 -1.51 26.07 -9.40
CA GLY A 462 -0.98 26.96 -10.41
C GLY A 462 -1.32 26.55 -11.85
N ALA A 463 -2.39 25.79 -12.05
CA ALA A 463 -2.89 25.37 -13.35
C ALA A 463 -3.80 26.43 -14.00
N ASP A 464 -3.90 26.43 -15.35
CA ASP A 464 -4.86 27.29 -16.06
C ASP A 464 -6.29 26.79 -15.92
N SER A 465 -6.49 25.48 -15.80
CA SER A 465 -7.76 24.88 -15.41
C SER A 465 -7.57 23.57 -14.67
N LEU A 466 -8.50 23.24 -13.79
CA LEU A 466 -8.54 22.01 -13.01
C LEU A 466 -9.92 21.36 -13.17
N ALA A 467 -9.96 20.04 -13.41
CA ALA A 467 -11.21 19.29 -13.31
C ALA A 467 -10.95 17.86 -12.87
N PHE A 468 -11.97 17.27 -12.27
CA PHE A 468 -12.02 15.89 -11.80
C PHE A 468 -13.03 15.10 -12.62
N LEU A 469 -12.82 13.79 -12.71
CA LEU A 469 -13.86 12.89 -13.18
C LEU A 469 -15.04 12.95 -12.22
N SER A 470 -16.26 13.06 -12.73
CA SER A 470 -17.45 13.03 -11.88
C SER A 470 -17.66 11.62 -11.28
N ILE A 471 -18.34 11.54 -10.13
CA ILE A 471 -18.71 10.24 -9.52
C ILE A 471 -19.54 9.40 -10.51
N ASP A 472 -20.54 10.01 -11.14
CA ASP A 472 -21.35 9.33 -12.16
C ASP A 472 -20.53 8.94 -13.39
N GLY A 473 -19.56 9.76 -13.79
CA GLY A 473 -18.62 9.44 -14.86
C GLY A 473 -17.75 8.24 -14.53
N MET A 474 -17.24 8.18 -13.31
CA MET A 474 -16.49 7.03 -12.82
C MET A 474 -17.34 5.74 -12.89
N TYR A 475 -18.60 5.78 -12.42
CA TYR A 475 -19.50 4.64 -12.53
C TYR A 475 -19.82 4.28 -13.98
N ARG A 476 -20.04 5.27 -14.87
CA ARG A 476 -20.25 5.02 -16.32
C ARG A 476 -19.04 4.34 -16.95
N ALA A 477 -17.84 4.77 -16.63
CA ALA A 477 -16.62 4.11 -17.09
C ALA A 477 -16.46 2.67 -16.56
N MET A 478 -17.07 2.37 -15.42
CA MET A 478 -17.16 1.02 -14.87
C MET A 478 -18.35 0.21 -15.47
N GLY A 479 -19.08 0.75 -16.44
CA GLY A 479 -20.18 0.06 -17.11
C GLY A 479 -21.54 0.16 -16.40
N GLU A 480 -21.65 1.03 -15.39
CA GLU A 480 -22.89 1.34 -14.69
C GLU A 480 -23.54 2.60 -15.30
N PRO A 481 -24.85 2.80 -15.21
CA PRO A 481 -25.50 4.01 -15.74
C PRO A 481 -25.12 5.29 -14.98
N GLY A 482 -24.69 5.17 -13.75
CA GLY A 482 -24.29 6.19 -12.79
C GLY A 482 -24.26 5.59 -11.39
N ARG A 483 -23.99 6.42 -10.36
CA ARG A 483 -24.02 5.99 -8.95
C ARG A 483 -25.47 5.87 -8.45
N ASP A 484 -25.86 4.68 -7.99
CA ASP A 484 -27.09 4.52 -7.22
C ASP A 484 -26.79 4.79 -5.72
N PRO A 485 -27.30 5.89 -5.12
CA PRO A 485 -27.07 6.21 -3.72
C PRO A 485 -27.61 5.17 -2.74
N LEU A 486 -28.66 4.43 -3.12
CA LEU A 486 -29.29 3.42 -2.27
C LEU A 486 -28.59 2.06 -2.35
N ASN A 487 -27.93 1.78 -3.48
CA ASN A 487 -27.24 0.52 -3.71
C ASN A 487 -25.93 0.72 -4.48
N PRO A 488 -24.94 1.43 -3.90
CA PRO A 488 -23.64 1.68 -4.54
C PRO A 488 -22.92 0.35 -4.79
N LYS A 489 -22.33 0.24 -5.99
CA LYS A 489 -21.65 -0.98 -6.45
C LYS A 489 -20.20 -1.08 -5.95
N PHE A 490 -19.65 0.00 -5.41
CA PHE A 490 -18.27 0.08 -4.96
C PHE A 490 -18.19 0.70 -3.56
N ALA A 491 -17.11 0.42 -2.84
CA ALA A 491 -16.69 1.22 -1.69
C ALA A 491 -16.06 2.51 -2.24
N ASP A 492 -16.86 3.58 -2.28
CA ASP A 492 -16.55 4.90 -2.84
C ASP A 492 -16.58 6.01 -1.76
N HIS A 493 -16.45 5.59 -0.51
CA HIS A 493 -16.59 6.44 0.69
C HIS A 493 -15.62 7.62 0.71
N CYS A 494 -14.41 7.50 0.13
CA CYS A 494 -13.45 8.60 0.04
C CYS A 494 -13.99 9.82 -0.74
N PHE A 495 -14.95 9.59 -1.65
CA PHE A 495 -15.61 10.62 -2.43
C PHE A 495 -16.98 11.04 -1.85
N THR A 496 -17.68 10.12 -1.17
CA THR A 496 -19.09 10.28 -0.81
C THR A 496 -19.34 10.36 0.69
N GLY A 497 -18.42 9.91 1.54
CA GLY A 497 -18.61 9.75 2.98
C GLY A 497 -19.54 8.59 3.37
N VAL A 498 -19.97 7.76 2.41
CA VAL A 498 -20.87 6.63 2.67
C VAL A 498 -20.04 5.37 2.88
N TYR A 499 -19.69 5.10 4.13
CA TYR A 499 -18.88 3.94 4.50
C TYR A 499 -19.71 2.65 4.47
N PRO A 500 -19.20 1.57 3.85
CA PRO A 500 -19.94 0.32 3.66
C PRO A 500 -20.08 -0.55 4.94
N THR A 501 -19.27 -0.28 5.99
CA THR A 501 -19.33 -0.98 7.29
C THR A 501 -19.49 0.02 8.44
N HIS A 502 -19.76 -0.48 9.64
CA HIS A 502 -19.69 0.33 10.85
C HIS A 502 -18.26 0.79 11.11
N LEU A 503 -18.12 1.99 11.63
CA LEU A 503 -16.85 2.60 12.01
C LEU A 503 -16.75 2.66 13.55
N THR A 504 -16.82 1.50 14.19
CA THR A 504 -16.95 1.38 15.66
C THR A 504 -15.89 2.17 16.42
N ASP A 505 -14.63 2.11 15.98
CA ASP A 505 -13.52 2.82 16.61
C ASP A 505 -13.45 4.33 16.29
N HIS A 506 -14.21 4.79 15.29
CA HIS A 506 -14.17 6.17 14.77
C HIS A 506 -15.44 6.97 15.07
N THR A 507 -16.47 6.34 15.63
CA THR A 507 -17.74 7.02 16.01
C THR A 507 -17.73 7.58 17.43
N GLN A 508 -16.77 7.17 18.27
CA GLN A 508 -16.63 7.66 19.64
C GLN A 508 -15.62 8.83 19.66
N HIS A 509 -16.06 10.02 20.06
CA HIS A 509 -15.22 11.20 20.32
C HIS A 509 -14.39 11.08 21.61
N GLU A 510 -13.93 9.87 21.97
CA GLU A 510 -12.96 9.74 23.05
C GLU A 510 -11.54 9.99 22.49
N PRO A 511 -10.73 10.83 23.15
CA PRO A 511 -9.34 11.02 22.77
C PRO A 511 -8.68 9.64 22.76
N GLN A 512 -8.03 9.29 21.64
CA GLN A 512 -7.28 8.04 21.55
C GLN A 512 -6.32 7.98 22.74
N PRO A 513 -6.32 6.91 23.55
CA PRO A 513 -5.34 6.78 24.59
C PRO A 513 -3.97 6.77 23.91
N ARG A 514 -3.15 7.78 24.21
CA ARG A 514 -1.74 7.75 23.81
C ARG A 514 -1.19 6.42 24.29
N GLN A 515 -0.49 5.73 23.39
CA GLN A 515 0.16 4.46 23.71
C GLN A 515 0.98 4.70 24.98
N LEU A 516 0.59 4.04 26.08
CA LEU A 516 1.38 4.08 27.31
C LEU A 516 2.72 3.40 26.97
N SER A 517 3.76 4.21 26.79
CA SER A 517 5.12 3.72 26.75
C SER A 517 5.40 3.09 28.11
N LEU A 518 6.06 1.93 28.13
CA LEU A 518 6.57 1.31 29.37
C LEU A 518 7.49 2.26 30.18
N LEU A 519 7.94 3.37 29.56
CA LEU A 519 8.79 4.40 30.16
C LEU A 519 7.99 5.60 30.71
N ALA A 520 6.67 5.69 30.51
CA ALA A 520 5.84 6.79 30.99
C ALA A 520 5.41 6.63 32.46
N GLU A 521 5.71 5.50 33.11
CA GLU A 521 5.41 5.28 34.54
C GLU A 521 6.54 5.70 35.50
N ALA A 522 7.61 6.31 34.97
CA ALA A 522 8.79 6.68 35.76
C ALA A 522 8.97 8.21 35.95
N SER A 523 7.89 9.02 35.82
CA SER A 523 7.95 10.45 36.12
C SER A 523 6.77 10.92 36.96
#